data_e09ce867a71fc36bbf3039de0007672c
#
_entry.id   e09ce867a71fc36bbf3039de0007672c
#
_cell.length_a   1.000
_cell.length_b   1.000
_cell.length_c   1.000
_cell.angle_alpha   90.00
_cell.angle_beta   90.00
_cell.angle_gamma   90.00
#
_symmetry.space_group_name_H-M   'P 1'
#
loop_
_entity.id
_entity.type
_entity.pdbx_description
1 polymer ?
#
loop_
_entity_poly.entity_id
_entity_poly.type
_entity_poly.pdbx_seq_one_letter_code
_entity_poly.pdbx_strand_id
1 'polypeptide(L)'
;MSNHSKVSVPTATQQTALKFVLLIGILSFFADFTYEGSRSILGPYLASLQASAFAVGVITGFGELLGYSLRLVSGRLADRTQKFWPITILGYVVQMASVPLLALAGNWPLAALLIILERVGKATRNPPRDVMLSHAGKQIGYGWVFGMHEALDQFGALFGPLIVAWILALRGDYRLAFAALAIPAVINLSLLMLAYRTYPHPEEMEGNPPDIQTQGLPRVFWLYLAGAALVAAGFADFPLIAYHFAQASTVSPHLIPVFYAVAMGVSGTGSLVFGRLFDRFGFSILIVLTVIAALFAPLVFLGGFWLALLGMAIWGLGMGVHESIIPAAVAPMVSPQRRASAYGLFTAGYGIFWFLGSAMIGFLYGISFSAMIAFSVVLQLAAVPLFLLVARQTSQPQQNRGNSG
;
A
#
# COMPACT_ATOMS: atom_id res chain seq x y z
N MET A 1 -1.99 -23.51 -42.60
CA MET A 1 -3.24 -22.80 -42.29
C MET A 1 -2.92 -21.78 -41.20
N SER A 2 -2.74 -20.55 -41.60
CA SER A 2 -2.36 -19.44 -40.69
C SER A 2 -3.61 -18.92 -39.98
N ASN A 3 -3.66 -19.13 -38.68
CA ASN A 3 -4.72 -18.59 -37.82
C ASN A 3 -4.36 -17.13 -37.49
N HIS A 4 -4.74 -16.21 -38.38
CA HIS A 4 -4.71 -14.78 -38.07
C HIS A 4 -5.75 -14.52 -36.97
N SER A 5 -5.29 -14.32 -35.73
CA SER A 5 -6.11 -13.79 -34.65
C SER A 5 -6.68 -12.42 -35.09
N LYS A 6 -7.97 -12.43 -35.47
CA LYS A 6 -8.71 -11.18 -35.72
C LYS A 6 -8.67 -10.34 -34.46
N VAL A 7 -7.95 -9.24 -34.49
CA VAL A 7 -8.05 -8.18 -33.48
C VAL A 7 -9.49 -7.64 -33.57
N SER A 8 -10.35 -8.06 -32.65
CA SER A 8 -11.72 -7.60 -32.60
C SER A 8 -11.75 -6.13 -32.21
N VAL A 9 -12.36 -5.30 -33.05
CA VAL A 9 -12.60 -3.88 -32.73
C VAL A 9 -13.48 -3.82 -31.46
N PRO A 10 -13.07 -3.09 -30.40
CA PRO A 10 -13.83 -2.98 -29.16
C PRO A 10 -15.24 -2.44 -29.41
N THR A 11 -16.26 -2.99 -28.75
CA THR A 11 -17.62 -2.46 -28.76
C THR A 11 -17.70 -1.07 -28.15
N ALA A 12 -18.75 -0.29 -28.44
CA ALA A 12 -18.95 1.05 -27.86
C ALA A 12 -18.90 1.02 -26.31
N THR A 13 -19.47 -0.01 -25.68
CA THR A 13 -19.44 -0.22 -24.22
C THR A 13 -18.02 -0.51 -23.72
N GLN A 14 -17.24 -1.34 -24.44
CA GLN A 14 -15.83 -1.61 -24.10
C GLN A 14 -14.96 -0.36 -24.23
N GLN A 15 -15.19 0.47 -25.24
CA GLN A 15 -14.48 1.75 -25.39
C GLN A 15 -14.79 2.72 -24.24
N THR A 16 -16.05 2.78 -23.81
CA THR A 16 -16.48 3.58 -22.66
C THR A 16 -15.82 3.10 -21.37
N ALA A 17 -15.83 1.79 -21.12
CA ALA A 17 -15.15 1.18 -19.96
C ALA A 17 -13.64 1.45 -19.97
N LEU A 18 -12.96 1.33 -21.12
CA LEU A 18 -11.54 1.62 -21.24
C LEU A 18 -11.22 3.10 -20.94
N LYS A 19 -12.01 4.04 -21.48
CA LYS A 19 -11.85 5.48 -21.21
C LYS A 19 -12.06 5.80 -19.74
N PHE A 20 -13.05 5.18 -19.09
CA PHE A 20 -13.29 5.33 -17.65
C PHE A 20 -12.08 4.84 -16.84
N VAL A 21 -11.58 3.63 -17.11
CA VAL A 21 -10.41 3.05 -16.41
C VAL A 21 -9.15 3.90 -16.60
N LEU A 22 -8.91 4.39 -17.82
CA LEU A 22 -7.80 5.31 -18.08
C LEU A 22 -7.93 6.62 -17.30
N LEU A 23 -9.12 7.20 -17.26
CA LEU A 23 -9.37 8.45 -16.52
C LEU A 23 -9.18 8.26 -15.01
N ILE A 24 -9.71 7.16 -14.42
CA ILE A 24 -9.49 6.82 -13.01
C ILE A 24 -8.02 6.49 -12.75
N GLY A 25 -7.34 5.81 -13.66
CA GLY A 25 -5.92 5.52 -13.55
C GLY A 25 -5.04 6.78 -13.55
N ILE A 26 -5.30 7.75 -14.45
CA ILE A 26 -4.59 9.04 -14.48
C ILE A 26 -4.89 9.84 -13.19
N LEU A 27 -6.14 9.81 -12.73
CA LEU A 27 -6.53 10.41 -11.45
C LEU A 27 -5.73 9.79 -10.29
N SER A 28 -5.62 8.47 -10.26
CA SER A 28 -4.85 7.75 -9.24
C SER A 28 -3.35 8.01 -9.34
N PHE A 29 -2.80 8.15 -10.55
CA PHE A 29 -1.42 8.60 -10.75
C PHE A 29 -1.13 9.91 -10.00
N PHE A 30 -1.98 10.94 -10.17
CA PHE A 30 -1.78 12.23 -9.48
C PHE A 30 -2.04 12.12 -7.97
N ALA A 31 -2.91 11.21 -7.54
CA ALA A 31 -3.12 10.96 -6.12
C ALA A 31 -1.87 10.37 -5.47
N ASP A 32 -1.30 9.33 -6.07
CA ASP A 32 -0.13 8.67 -5.53
C ASP A 32 1.14 9.48 -5.74
N PHE A 33 1.24 10.28 -6.83
CA PHE A 33 2.26 11.30 -6.96
C PHE A 33 2.27 12.27 -5.77
N THR A 34 1.09 12.78 -5.38
CA THR A 34 0.94 13.71 -4.25
C THR A 34 1.25 13.01 -2.92
N TYR A 35 0.69 11.84 -2.71
CA TYR A 35 0.80 11.07 -1.48
C TYR A 35 2.22 10.55 -1.25
N GLU A 36 2.80 9.85 -2.22
CA GLU A 36 4.13 9.24 -2.09
C GLU A 36 5.24 10.29 -2.14
N GLY A 37 5.02 11.38 -2.90
CA GLY A 37 5.86 12.57 -2.82
C GLY A 37 5.93 13.13 -1.41
N SER A 38 4.79 13.32 -0.75
CA SER A 38 4.69 13.74 0.65
C SER A 38 5.38 12.74 1.58
N ARG A 39 5.04 11.46 1.47
CA ARG A 39 5.55 10.37 2.31
C ARG A 39 7.09 10.31 2.32
N SER A 40 7.71 10.60 1.17
CA SER A 40 9.16 10.57 0.99
C SER A 40 9.94 11.52 1.90
N ILE A 41 9.29 12.57 2.43
CA ILE A 41 9.91 13.61 3.27
C ILE A 41 9.26 13.76 4.66
N LEU A 42 8.24 12.96 5.00
CA LEU A 42 7.54 13.08 6.29
C LEU A 42 8.46 12.90 7.49
N GLY A 43 9.35 11.93 7.46
CA GLY A 43 10.29 11.66 8.56
C GLY A 43 11.21 12.84 8.86
N PRO A 44 12.02 13.31 7.88
CA PRO A 44 12.85 14.49 8.04
C PRO A 44 12.07 15.75 8.40
N TYR A 45 10.88 15.94 7.83
CA TYR A 45 10.01 17.07 8.16
C TYR A 45 9.55 17.04 9.61
N LEU A 46 9.06 15.90 10.10
CA LEU A 46 8.67 15.71 11.49
C LEU A 46 9.87 15.91 12.44
N ALA A 47 11.07 15.45 12.06
CA ALA A 47 12.30 15.70 12.78
C ALA A 47 12.61 17.20 12.87
N SER A 48 12.43 17.96 11.79
CA SER A 48 12.63 19.42 11.78
C SER A 48 11.63 20.16 12.68
N LEU A 49 10.47 19.56 12.93
CA LEU A 49 9.46 20.04 13.88
C LEU A 49 9.65 19.49 15.31
N GLN A 50 10.81 18.90 15.62
CA GLN A 50 11.19 18.34 16.92
C GLN A 50 10.35 17.11 17.36
N ALA A 51 9.77 16.37 16.45
CA ALA A 51 9.16 15.08 16.75
C ALA A 51 10.23 14.04 17.07
N SER A 52 9.99 13.20 18.09
CA SER A 52 10.86 12.06 18.39
C SER A 52 10.64 10.90 17.41
N ALA A 53 11.59 9.98 17.29
CA ALA A 53 11.43 8.75 16.50
C ALA A 53 10.20 7.93 16.94
N PHE A 54 9.92 7.91 18.26
CA PHE A 54 8.70 7.28 18.79
C PHE A 54 7.44 7.96 18.25
N ALA A 55 7.39 9.31 18.28
CA ALA A 55 6.24 10.05 17.72
C ALA A 55 6.08 9.75 16.22
N VAL A 56 7.16 9.71 15.43
CA VAL A 56 7.12 9.34 14.02
C VAL A 56 6.55 7.93 13.85
N GLY A 57 7.06 6.93 14.56
CA GLY A 57 6.56 5.55 14.49
C GLY A 57 5.09 5.41 14.88
N VAL A 58 4.64 6.13 15.93
CA VAL A 58 3.22 6.14 16.35
C VAL A 58 2.34 6.81 15.29
N ILE A 59 2.73 7.99 14.78
CA ILE A 59 1.93 8.72 13.79
C ILE A 59 1.75 7.90 12.51
N THR A 60 2.84 7.35 11.98
CA THR A 60 2.81 6.60 10.72
C THR A 60 2.11 5.26 10.89
N GLY A 61 2.43 4.51 11.95
CA GLY A 61 1.78 3.24 12.26
C GLY A 61 0.29 3.38 12.55
N PHE A 62 -0.12 4.41 13.29
CA PHE A 62 -1.54 4.71 13.52
C PHE A 62 -2.27 5.10 12.23
N GLY A 63 -1.59 5.83 11.35
CA GLY A 63 -2.08 6.13 10.01
C GLY A 63 -2.36 4.85 9.21
N GLU A 64 -1.45 3.87 9.23
CA GLU A 64 -1.66 2.58 8.56
C GLU A 64 -2.81 1.78 9.20
N LEU A 65 -2.89 1.74 10.53
CA LEU A 65 -4.01 1.11 11.24
C LEU A 65 -5.36 1.70 10.80
N LEU A 66 -5.47 3.04 10.76
CA LEU A 66 -6.68 3.70 10.27
C LEU A 66 -6.90 3.41 8.78
N GLY A 67 -5.82 3.43 7.98
CA GLY A 67 -5.86 3.11 6.57
C GLY A 67 -6.49 1.75 6.28
N TYR A 68 -6.12 0.73 7.04
CA TYR A 68 -6.69 -0.62 6.89
C TYR A 68 -8.08 -0.76 7.52
N SER A 69 -8.30 -0.21 8.72
CA SER A 69 -9.56 -0.39 9.46
C SER A 69 -10.73 0.37 8.83
N LEU A 70 -10.50 1.62 8.41
CA LEU A 70 -11.55 2.46 7.83
C LEU A 70 -12.00 1.99 6.44
N ARG A 71 -11.17 1.24 5.70
CA ARG A 71 -11.60 0.61 4.43
C ARG A 71 -12.79 -0.32 4.63
N LEU A 72 -12.87 -1.02 5.77
CA LEU A 72 -14.02 -1.87 6.10
C LEU A 72 -15.30 -1.04 6.30
N VAL A 73 -15.17 0.11 6.95
CA VAL A 73 -16.30 1.01 7.23
C VAL A 73 -16.76 1.68 5.93
N SER A 74 -15.84 2.27 5.17
CA SER A 74 -16.15 2.98 3.92
C SER A 74 -16.70 2.05 2.84
N GLY A 75 -16.17 0.81 2.74
CA GLY A 75 -16.71 -0.21 1.84
C GLY A 75 -18.15 -0.59 2.20
N ARG A 76 -18.41 -0.92 3.48
CA ARG A 76 -19.77 -1.22 3.95
C ARG A 76 -20.74 -0.06 3.77
N LEU A 77 -20.28 1.17 4.00
CA LEU A 77 -21.08 2.36 3.78
C LEU A 77 -21.43 2.55 2.29
N ALA A 78 -20.44 2.36 1.41
CA ALA A 78 -20.65 2.43 -0.03
C ALA A 78 -21.64 1.36 -0.50
N ASP A 79 -21.47 0.10 -0.05
CA ASP A 79 -22.36 -1.01 -0.40
C ASP A 79 -23.81 -0.78 0.06
N ARG A 80 -24.00 -0.29 1.30
CA ARG A 80 -25.34 -0.04 1.85
C ARG A 80 -26.03 1.16 1.23
N THR A 81 -25.28 2.21 0.92
CA THR A 81 -25.86 3.47 0.44
C THR A 81 -25.89 3.56 -1.08
N GLN A 82 -25.09 2.74 -1.78
CA GLN A 82 -24.85 2.80 -3.23
C GLN A 82 -24.36 4.20 -3.70
N LYS A 83 -23.82 5.00 -2.76
CA LYS A 83 -23.32 6.36 -3.02
C LYS A 83 -21.80 6.33 -3.26
N PHE A 84 -21.35 5.67 -4.32
CA PHE A 84 -19.91 5.51 -4.61
C PHE A 84 -19.22 6.85 -4.83
N TRP A 85 -19.75 7.72 -5.70
CA TRP A 85 -19.13 9.01 -6.00
C TRP A 85 -19.05 9.97 -4.80
N PRO A 86 -20.09 10.22 -4.01
CA PRO A 86 -20.00 11.13 -2.87
C PRO A 86 -18.93 10.71 -1.86
N ILE A 87 -18.82 9.41 -1.55
CA ILE A 87 -17.83 8.88 -0.61
C ILE A 87 -16.44 9.01 -1.21
N THR A 88 -16.27 8.67 -2.50
CA THR A 88 -14.99 8.81 -3.22
C THR A 88 -14.53 10.26 -3.26
N ILE A 89 -15.42 11.20 -3.61
CA ILE A 89 -15.10 12.64 -3.67
C ILE A 89 -14.67 13.16 -2.29
N LEU A 90 -15.44 12.85 -1.24
CA LEU A 90 -15.08 13.24 0.12
C LEU A 90 -13.68 12.74 0.51
N GLY A 91 -13.37 11.47 0.23
CA GLY A 91 -12.06 10.89 0.53
C GLY A 91 -10.93 11.57 -0.23
N TYR A 92 -11.10 11.85 -1.53
CA TYR A 92 -10.11 12.58 -2.33
C TYR A 92 -9.91 14.02 -1.85
N VAL A 93 -10.99 14.75 -1.57
CA VAL A 93 -10.89 16.13 -1.05
C VAL A 93 -10.11 16.17 0.26
N VAL A 94 -10.44 15.29 1.20
CA VAL A 94 -9.73 15.22 2.49
C VAL A 94 -8.25 14.87 2.27
N GLN A 95 -7.95 13.86 1.45
CA GLN A 95 -6.58 13.43 1.19
C GLN A 95 -5.76 14.51 0.47
N MET A 96 -6.28 15.05 -0.63
CA MET A 96 -5.57 16.02 -1.46
C MET A 96 -5.41 17.39 -0.80
N ALA A 97 -6.32 17.78 0.10
CA ALA A 97 -6.17 19.01 0.89
C ALA A 97 -5.12 18.84 2.01
N SER A 98 -5.10 17.69 2.68
CA SER A 98 -4.22 17.44 3.84
C SER A 98 -2.74 17.55 3.48
N VAL A 99 -2.32 17.09 2.30
CA VAL A 99 -0.92 17.07 1.89
C VAL A 99 -0.33 18.49 1.72
N PRO A 100 -0.90 19.38 0.90
CA PRO A 100 -0.37 20.74 0.77
C PRO A 100 -0.45 21.54 2.07
N LEU A 101 -1.47 21.28 2.92
CA LEU A 101 -1.60 21.95 4.20
C LEU A 101 -0.47 21.63 5.19
N LEU A 102 0.30 20.54 4.99
CA LEU A 102 1.53 20.27 5.73
C LEU A 102 2.54 21.42 5.60
N ALA A 103 2.55 22.15 4.49
CA ALA A 103 3.40 23.34 4.32
C ALA A 103 3.15 24.41 5.40
N LEU A 104 1.93 24.47 5.96
CA LEU A 104 1.51 25.43 6.97
C LEU A 104 1.64 24.91 8.41
N ALA A 105 2.00 23.64 8.61
CA ALA A 105 2.14 23.08 9.94
C ALA A 105 3.36 23.69 10.66
N GLY A 106 3.10 24.40 11.75
CA GLY A 106 4.14 25.05 12.55
C GLY A 106 4.72 24.16 13.65
N ASN A 107 4.13 22.99 13.91
CA ASN A 107 4.53 22.03 14.94
C ASN A 107 4.16 20.61 14.51
N TRP A 108 4.79 19.61 15.15
CA TRP A 108 4.55 18.22 14.82
C TRP A 108 3.15 17.69 15.14
N PRO A 109 2.41 18.15 16.20
CA PRO A 109 1.05 17.67 16.44
C PRO A 109 0.07 18.08 15.32
N LEU A 110 0.19 19.29 14.77
CA LEU A 110 -0.61 19.72 13.63
C LEU A 110 -0.24 18.94 12.37
N ALA A 111 1.06 18.69 12.14
CA ALA A 111 1.52 17.84 11.06
C ALA A 111 0.95 16.40 11.21
N ALA A 112 0.97 15.84 12.42
CA ALA A 112 0.40 14.52 12.72
C ALA A 112 -1.09 14.45 12.39
N LEU A 113 -1.86 15.47 12.78
CA LEU A 113 -3.29 15.54 12.43
C LEU A 113 -3.51 15.50 10.91
N LEU A 114 -2.74 16.29 10.17
CA LEU A 114 -2.84 16.33 8.70
C LEU A 114 -2.44 15.00 8.05
N ILE A 115 -1.41 14.33 8.57
CA ILE A 115 -1.00 12.98 8.12
C ILE A 115 -2.12 11.97 8.37
N ILE A 116 -2.75 12.02 9.54
CA ILE A 116 -3.87 11.13 9.87
C ILE A 116 -5.08 11.42 8.98
N LEU A 117 -5.40 12.70 8.72
CA LEU A 117 -6.49 13.08 7.82
C LEU A 117 -6.22 12.61 6.38
N GLU A 118 -4.98 12.69 5.92
CA GLU A 118 -4.57 12.13 4.64
C GLU A 118 -4.88 10.63 4.56
N ARG A 119 -4.52 9.84 5.61
CA ARG A 119 -4.80 8.40 5.69
C ARG A 119 -6.30 8.09 5.73
N VAL A 120 -7.06 8.86 6.49
CA VAL A 120 -8.53 8.77 6.54
C VAL A 120 -9.12 9.02 5.15
N GLY A 121 -8.65 10.04 4.44
CA GLY A 121 -9.08 10.33 3.07
C GLY A 121 -8.79 9.17 2.12
N LYS A 122 -7.57 8.61 2.13
CA LYS A 122 -7.17 7.44 1.30
C LYS A 122 -8.03 6.21 1.62
N ALA A 123 -8.26 5.93 2.91
CA ALA A 123 -9.08 4.79 3.34
C ALA A 123 -10.57 4.96 2.98
N THR A 124 -11.06 6.19 2.93
CA THR A 124 -12.45 6.49 2.57
C THR A 124 -12.69 6.33 1.07
N ARG A 125 -11.73 6.78 0.22
CA ARG A 125 -11.91 6.80 -1.24
C ARG A 125 -11.68 5.45 -1.93
N ASN A 126 -10.76 4.62 -1.40
CA ASN A 126 -10.30 3.44 -2.12
C ASN A 126 -11.41 2.39 -2.35
N PRO A 127 -12.18 1.92 -1.33
CA PRO A 127 -13.16 0.87 -1.57
C PRO A 127 -14.25 1.26 -2.58
N PRO A 128 -14.91 2.43 -2.50
CA PRO A 128 -15.92 2.78 -3.51
C PRO A 128 -15.34 3.02 -4.90
N ARG A 129 -14.09 3.53 -5.01
CA ARG A 129 -13.36 3.63 -6.28
C ARG A 129 -13.12 2.27 -6.90
N ASP A 130 -12.66 1.30 -6.10
CA ASP A 130 -12.34 -0.05 -6.56
C ASP A 130 -13.62 -0.79 -7.02
N VAL A 131 -14.76 -0.55 -6.37
CA VAL A 131 -16.07 -1.02 -6.84
C VAL A 131 -16.40 -0.42 -8.21
N MET A 132 -16.26 0.90 -8.38
CA MET A 132 -16.51 1.54 -9.68
C MET A 132 -15.57 1.02 -10.78
N LEU A 133 -14.30 0.74 -10.48
CA LEU A 133 -13.38 0.09 -11.41
C LEU A 133 -13.80 -1.33 -11.74
N SER A 134 -14.32 -2.08 -10.76
CA SER A 134 -14.78 -3.46 -10.98
C SER A 134 -15.94 -3.54 -11.97
N HIS A 135 -16.85 -2.54 -11.96
CA HIS A 135 -17.94 -2.48 -12.94
C HIS A 135 -17.39 -2.43 -14.39
N ALA A 136 -16.35 -1.64 -14.64
CA ALA A 136 -15.66 -1.63 -15.94
C ALA A 136 -14.93 -2.96 -16.24
N GLY A 137 -14.44 -3.65 -15.21
CA GLY A 137 -13.73 -4.92 -15.34
C GLY A 137 -14.55 -6.03 -15.98
N LYS A 138 -15.86 -6.01 -15.83
CA LYS A 138 -16.77 -6.94 -16.47
C LYS A 138 -16.74 -6.84 -18.02
N GLN A 139 -16.49 -5.66 -18.54
CA GLN A 139 -16.48 -5.39 -19.98
C GLN A 139 -15.13 -5.68 -20.67
N ILE A 140 -14.02 -5.44 -19.97
CA ILE A 140 -12.67 -5.51 -20.57
C ILE A 140 -11.70 -6.43 -19.82
N GLY A 141 -12.17 -7.09 -18.74
CA GLY A 141 -11.39 -8.02 -17.92
C GLY A 141 -10.85 -7.38 -16.64
N TYR A 142 -11.13 -7.98 -15.47
CA TYR A 142 -10.73 -7.49 -14.15
C TYR A 142 -9.21 -7.36 -14.03
N GLY A 143 -8.45 -8.38 -14.46
CA GLY A 143 -6.99 -8.35 -14.38
C GLY A 143 -6.38 -7.18 -15.15
N TRP A 144 -6.93 -6.86 -16.32
CA TRP A 144 -6.48 -5.74 -17.14
C TRP A 144 -6.79 -4.39 -16.49
N VAL A 145 -8.00 -4.22 -15.94
CA VAL A 145 -8.44 -2.98 -15.27
C VAL A 145 -7.57 -2.67 -14.06
N PHE A 146 -7.46 -3.62 -13.14
CA PHE A 146 -6.67 -3.41 -11.92
C PHE A 146 -5.17 -3.36 -12.21
N GLY A 147 -4.66 -4.13 -13.17
CA GLY A 147 -3.26 -4.08 -13.57
C GLY A 147 -2.86 -2.74 -14.20
N MET A 148 -3.72 -2.15 -15.03
CA MET A 148 -3.45 -0.84 -15.62
C MET A 148 -3.56 0.28 -14.58
N HIS A 149 -4.54 0.19 -13.69
CA HIS A 149 -4.68 1.11 -12.56
C HIS A 149 -3.43 1.08 -11.66
N GLU A 150 -3.00 -0.11 -11.25
CA GLU A 150 -1.81 -0.30 -10.41
C GLU A 150 -0.54 0.21 -11.09
N ALA A 151 -0.37 -0.03 -12.39
CA ALA A 151 0.78 0.50 -13.12
C ALA A 151 0.84 2.04 -13.07
N LEU A 152 -0.30 2.72 -13.21
CA LEU A 152 -0.36 4.18 -13.14
C LEU A 152 -0.12 4.69 -11.71
N ASP A 153 -0.61 3.98 -10.68
CA ASP A 153 -0.32 4.28 -9.27
C ASP A 153 1.20 4.19 -9.00
N GLN A 154 1.86 3.13 -9.47
CA GLN A 154 3.31 2.94 -9.30
C GLN A 154 4.14 4.01 -10.03
N PHE A 155 3.70 4.48 -11.19
CA PHE A 155 4.35 5.63 -11.82
C PHE A 155 4.19 6.90 -10.98
N GLY A 156 3.03 7.14 -10.37
CA GLY A 156 2.84 8.24 -9.43
C GLY A 156 3.78 8.13 -8.22
N ALA A 157 3.85 6.95 -7.63
CA ALA A 157 4.72 6.63 -6.49
C ALA A 157 6.22 6.80 -6.80
N LEU A 158 6.63 6.62 -8.06
CA LEU A 158 7.99 6.85 -8.50
C LEU A 158 8.28 8.34 -8.75
N PHE A 159 7.44 9.03 -9.50
CA PHE A 159 7.71 10.40 -9.93
C PHE A 159 7.47 11.44 -8.84
N GLY A 160 6.52 11.23 -7.94
CA GLY A 160 6.25 12.14 -6.82
C GLY A 160 7.50 12.44 -5.98
N PRO A 161 8.17 11.42 -5.41
CA PRO A 161 9.41 11.59 -4.66
C PRO A 161 10.55 12.24 -5.48
N LEU A 162 10.67 11.94 -6.79
CA LEU A 162 11.70 12.53 -7.64
C LEU A 162 11.52 14.05 -7.81
N ILE A 163 10.28 14.52 -7.98
CA ILE A 163 9.99 15.96 -8.05
C ILE A 163 10.25 16.62 -6.69
N VAL A 164 9.90 15.98 -5.59
CA VAL A 164 10.21 16.47 -4.24
C VAL A 164 11.72 16.55 -4.04
N ALA A 165 12.49 15.53 -4.47
CA ALA A 165 13.95 15.55 -4.43
C ALA A 165 14.53 16.75 -5.19
N TRP A 166 14.01 17.01 -6.40
CA TRP A 166 14.42 18.12 -7.24
C TRP A 166 14.16 19.48 -6.56
N ILE A 167 12.97 19.67 -5.96
CA ILE A 167 12.62 20.89 -5.23
C ILE A 167 13.56 21.09 -4.03
N LEU A 168 13.82 20.03 -3.26
CA LEU A 168 14.75 20.09 -2.13
C LEU A 168 16.19 20.38 -2.56
N ALA A 169 16.65 19.84 -3.68
CA ALA A 169 17.96 20.13 -4.23
C ALA A 169 18.12 21.62 -4.62
N LEU A 170 17.06 22.26 -5.10
CA LEU A 170 17.07 23.66 -5.52
C LEU A 170 16.92 24.65 -4.35
N ARG A 171 16.09 24.31 -3.35
CA ARG A 171 15.65 25.26 -2.32
C ARG A 171 15.89 24.80 -0.88
N GLY A 172 16.06 23.50 -0.64
CA GLY A 172 16.28 22.93 0.69
C GLY A 172 15.10 23.07 1.67
N ASP A 173 13.90 23.41 1.18
CA ASP A 173 12.74 23.74 2.00
C ASP A 173 11.63 22.70 1.87
N TYR A 174 11.34 21.98 2.96
CA TYR A 174 10.25 20.99 3.03
C TYR A 174 8.87 21.63 2.83
N ARG A 175 8.64 22.85 3.36
CA ARG A 175 7.36 23.55 3.21
C ARG A 175 7.07 23.86 1.76
N LEU A 176 8.09 24.31 1.02
CA LEU A 176 7.96 24.54 -0.42
C LEU A 176 7.65 23.23 -1.17
N ALA A 177 8.29 22.13 -0.77
CA ALA A 177 8.02 20.82 -1.37
C ALA A 177 6.56 20.39 -1.16
N PHE A 178 6.02 20.50 0.08
CA PHE A 178 4.60 20.24 0.34
C PHE A 178 3.67 21.20 -0.41
N ALA A 179 3.99 22.50 -0.46
CA ALA A 179 3.19 23.47 -1.19
C ALA A 179 3.14 23.15 -2.70
N ALA A 180 4.25 22.72 -3.29
CA ALA A 180 4.31 22.34 -4.70
C ALA A 180 3.44 21.12 -5.02
N LEU A 181 3.23 20.21 -4.07
CA LEU A 181 2.31 19.09 -4.22
C LEU A 181 0.83 19.52 -4.31
N ALA A 182 0.52 20.81 -4.06
CA ALA A 182 -0.80 21.37 -4.38
C ALA A 182 -1.12 21.29 -5.88
N ILE A 183 -0.11 21.36 -6.74
CA ILE A 183 -0.31 21.31 -8.21
C ILE A 183 -0.90 19.97 -8.63
N PRO A 184 -0.25 18.81 -8.37
CA PRO A 184 -0.85 17.52 -8.71
C PRO A 184 -2.14 17.22 -7.91
N ALA A 185 -2.29 17.73 -6.68
CA ALA A 185 -3.52 17.61 -5.91
C ALA A 185 -4.71 18.34 -6.60
N VAL A 186 -4.51 19.55 -7.10
CA VAL A 186 -5.54 20.30 -7.85
C VAL A 186 -5.86 19.61 -9.17
N ILE A 187 -4.86 19.11 -9.89
CA ILE A 187 -5.07 18.32 -11.12
C ILE A 187 -5.90 17.08 -10.80
N ASN A 188 -5.57 16.36 -9.73
CA ASN A 188 -6.32 15.19 -9.26
C ASN A 188 -7.79 15.53 -9.02
N LEU A 189 -8.08 16.58 -8.23
CA LEU A 189 -9.46 16.99 -7.93
C LEU A 189 -10.22 17.45 -9.18
N SER A 190 -9.53 18.08 -10.13
CA SER A 190 -10.11 18.49 -11.42
C SER A 190 -10.50 17.27 -12.28
N LEU A 191 -9.60 16.27 -12.35
CA LEU A 191 -9.87 15.00 -13.04
C LEU A 191 -10.98 14.21 -12.35
N LEU A 192 -11.06 14.24 -11.01
CA LEU A 192 -12.12 13.62 -10.24
C LEU A 192 -13.49 14.22 -10.61
N MET A 193 -13.57 15.56 -10.68
CA MET A 193 -14.81 16.24 -11.08
C MET A 193 -15.18 15.95 -12.54
N LEU A 194 -14.18 15.86 -13.42
CA LEU A 194 -14.38 15.43 -14.81
C LEU A 194 -14.91 13.99 -14.88
N ALA A 195 -14.33 13.07 -14.13
CA ALA A 195 -14.76 11.67 -14.08
C ALA A 195 -16.20 11.55 -13.58
N TYR A 196 -16.54 12.25 -12.50
CA TYR A 196 -17.90 12.29 -11.97
C TYR A 196 -18.93 12.82 -12.98
N ARG A 197 -18.60 13.90 -13.71
CA ARG A 197 -19.50 14.47 -14.71
C ARG A 197 -19.64 13.60 -15.96
N THR A 198 -18.59 12.88 -16.34
CA THR A 198 -18.58 12.06 -17.56
C THR A 198 -19.22 10.68 -17.33
N TYR A 199 -19.05 10.14 -16.11
CA TYR A 199 -19.51 8.79 -15.74
C TYR A 199 -20.28 8.83 -14.41
N PRO A 200 -21.45 9.48 -14.35
CA PRO A 200 -22.21 9.64 -13.10
C PRO A 200 -22.76 8.30 -12.55
N HIS A 201 -22.98 7.31 -13.43
CA HIS A 201 -23.57 6.00 -13.11
C HIS A 201 -22.68 4.85 -13.58
N PRO A 202 -21.50 4.61 -12.94
CA PRO A 202 -20.62 3.51 -13.32
C PRO A 202 -21.22 2.12 -13.05
N GLU A 203 -22.21 2.03 -12.14
CA GLU A 203 -22.97 0.81 -11.81
C GLU A 203 -23.77 0.26 -13.01
N GLU A 204 -24.14 1.08 -13.97
CA GLU A 204 -24.82 0.63 -15.20
C GLU A 204 -23.98 -0.31 -16.06
N MET A 205 -22.67 -0.41 -15.79
CA MET A 205 -21.76 -1.34 -16.45
C MET A 205 -21.82 -2.77 -15.88
N GLU A 206 -22.51 -3.02 -14.74
CA GLU A 206 -22.55 -4.31 -14.05
C GLU A 206 -23.95 -4.86 -13.75
N GLY A 207 -24.02 -6.17 -13.46
CA GLY A 207 -25.21 -6.88 -12.92
C GLY A 207 -24.88 -7.53 -11.56
N ASN A 208 -25.92 -7.88 -10.80
CA ASN A 208 -26.01 -8.23 -9.37
C ASN A 208 -24.82 -8.93 -8.68
N PRO A 209 -24.46 -8.52 -7.43
CA PRO A 209 -23.41 -9.14 -6.60
C PRO A 209 -23.87 -10.44 -5.91
N PRO A 210 -22.94 -11.35 -5.52
CA PRO A 210 -23.25 -12.59 -4.82
C PRO A 210 -23.49 -12.40 -3.31
N ASP A 211 -24.36 -13.22 -2.72
CA ASP A 211 -24.67 -13.26 -1.28
C ASP A 211 -23.50 -13.70 -0.40
N ILE A 212 -23.33 -13.05 0.75
CA ILE A 212 -22.24 -13.31 1.72
C ILE A 212 -22.74 -14.25 2.85
N GLN A 213 -22.10 -15.43 2.98
CA GLN A 213 -22.36 -16.35 4.10
C GLN A 213 -21.19 -16.37 5.10
N THR A 214 -21.51 -16.25 6.40
CA THR A 214 -20.55 -16.19 7.52
C THR A 214 -20.57 -17.50 8.35
N GLN A 215 -19.59 -18.38 8.15
CA GLN A 215 -19.23 -19.48 9.08
C GLN A 215 -17.70 -19.50 9.23
N GLY A 216 -17.20 -20.08 10.36
CA GLY A 216 -15.82 -19.96 10.83
C GLY A 216 -14.70 -20.12 9.77
N LEU A 217 -13.61 -19.36 9.96
CA LEU A 217 -12.44 -19.39 9.09
C LEU A 217 -11.53 -20.58 9.42
N PRO A 218 -10.87 -21.21 8.45
CA PRO A 218 -10.03 -22.39 8.67
C PRO A 218 -8.77 -22.06 9.49
N ARG A 219 -8.22 -23.05 10.19
CA ARG A 219 -7.02 -22.90 11.01
C ARG A 219 -5.82 -22.36 10.23
N VAL A 220 -5.68 -22.75 8.96
CA VAL A 220 -4.61 -22.30 8.07
C VAL A 220 -4.63 -20.77 7.86
N PHE A 221 -5.83 -20.15 7.82
CA PHE A 221 -5.98 -18.71 7.72
C PHE A 221 -5.38 -17.99 8.95
N TRP A 222 -5.66 -18.50 10.17
CA TRP A 222 -5.14 -17.88 11.40
C TRP A 222 -3.62 -18.03 11.54
N LEU A 223 -3.05 -19.16 11.12
CA LEU A 223 -1.61 -19.37 11.07
C LEU A 223 -0.97 -18.40 10.06
N TYR A 224 -1.60 -18.22 8.92
CA TYR A 224 -1.15 -17.29 7.91
C TYR A 224 -1.21 -15.84 8.39
N LEU A 225 -2.34 -15.43 8.99
CA LEU A 225 -2.50 -14.11 9.59
C LEU A 225 -1.44 -13.84 10.67
N ALA A 226 -1.14 -14.81 11.52
CA ALA A 226 -0.10 -14.69 12.54
C ALA A 226 1.29 -14.47 11.91
N GLY A 227 1.65 -15.21 10.86
CA GLY A 227 2.90 -15.00 10.13
C GLY A 227 2.97 -13.63 9.46
N ALA A 228 1.92 -13.23 8.76
CA ALA A 228 1.83 -11.92 8.11
C ALA A 228 1.88 -10.77 9.14
N ALA A 229 1.25 -10.95 10.31
CA ALA A 229 1.28 -10.00 11.42
C ALA A 229 2.70 -9.80 11.99
N LEU A 230 3.47 -10.89 12.12
CA LEU A 230 4.89 -10.79 12.55
C LEU A 230 5.75 -10.06 11.53
N VAL A 231 5.54 -10.32 10.23
CA VAL A 231 6.23 -9.58 9.16
C VAL A 231 5.87 -8.09 9.24
N ALA A 232 4.59 -7.75 9.37
CA ALA A 232 4.11 -6.37 9.50
C ALA A 232 4.72 -5.67 10.72
N ALA A 233 4.75 -6.33 11.89
CA ALA A 233 5.30 -5.78 13.11
C ALA A 233 6.84 -5.58 13.06
N GLY A 234 7.54 -6.41 12.30
CA GLY A 234 8.99 -6.30 12.11
C GLY A 234 9.40 -5.32 11.02
N PHE A 235 8.45 -4.81 10.23
CA PHE A 235 8.74 -3.96 9.07
C PHE A 235 8.72 -2.48 9.43
N ALA A 236 9.88 -1.79 9.36
CA ALA A 236 9.97 -0.36 9.63
C ALA A 236 9.30 0.45 8.51
N ASP A 237 8.44 1.38 8.87
CA ASP A 237 7.81 2.28 7.91
C ASP A 237 8.82 3.33 7.40
N PHE A 238 8.70 3.71 6.12
CA PHE A 238 9.67 4.60 5.47
C PHE A 238 9.87 5.95 6.18
N PRO A 239 8.87 6.64 6.72
CA PRO A 239 9.10 7.88 7.45
C PRO A 239 10.08 7.76 8.62
N LEU A 240 10.14 6.61 9.30
CA LEU A 240 11.15 6.37 10.34
C LEU A 240 12.55 6.14 9.76
N ILE A 241 12.64 5.45 8.62
CA ILE A 241 13.90 5.31 7.88
C ILE A 241 14.40 6.67 7.41
N ALA A 242 13.53 7.48 6.82
CA ALA A 242 13.84 8.83 6.36
C ALA A 242 14.25 9.76 7.52
N TYR A 243 13.58 9.62 8.68
CA TYR A 243 13.97 10.29 9.92
C TYR A 243 15.41 9.91 10.32
N HIS A 244 15.74 8.61 10.30
CA HIS A 244 17.08 8.12 10.59
C HIS A 244 18.13 8.71 9.62
N PHE A 245 17.87 8.69 8.33
CA PHE A 245 18.81 9.25 7.34
C PHE A 245 19.11 10.72 7.58
N ALA A 246 18.10 11.50 7.97
CA ALA A 246 18.28 12.91 8.30
C ALA A 246 19.05 13.11 9.61
N GLN A 247 18.74 12.35 10.67
CA GLN A 247 19.38 12.47 11.98
C GLN A 247 20.84 11.97 11.99
N ALA A 248 21.10 10.84 11.34
CA ALA A 248 22.43 10.26 11.23
C ALA A 248 23.28 10.92 10.12
N SER A 249 22.70 11.83 9.33
CA SER A 249 23.36 12.43 8.15
C SER A 249 23.92 11.40 7.15
N THR A 250 23.36 10.19 7.11
CA THR A 250 23.79 9.10 6.23
C THR A 250 23.50 9.43 4.77
N VAL A 251 22.40 10.16 4.52
CA VAL A 251 21.95 10.57 3.19
C VAL A 251 21.62 12.05 3.22
N SER A 252 22.08 12.81 2.22
CA SER A 252 21.73 14.23 2.08
C SER A 252 20.21 14.40 1.95
N PRO A 253 19.61 15.44 2.57
CA PRO A 253 18.16 15.61 2.62
C PRO A 253 17.44 15.51 1.27
N HIS A 254 18.02 16.06 0.21
CA HIS A 254 17.46 16.01 -1.14
C HIS A 254 17.55 14.62 -1.81
N LEU A 255 18.42 13.72 -1.32
CA LEU A 255 18.55 12.36 -1.82
C LEU A 255 17.64 11.36 -1.09
N ILE A 256 17.10 11.70 0.09
CA ILE A 256 16.19 10.82 0.82
C ILE A 256 14.96 10.43 -0.03
N PRO A 257 14.28 11.37 -0.73
CA PRO A 257 13.20 11.00 -1.64
C PRO A 257 13.67 10.16 -2.84
N VAL A 258 14.92 10.30 -3.30
CA VAL A 258 15.49 9.45 -4.36
C VAL A 258 15.63 8.00 -3.88
N PHE A 259 16.10 7.79 -2.64
CA PHE A 259 16.15 6.47 -2.02
C PHE A 259 14.76 5.83 -1.94
N TYR A 260 13.74 6.63 -1.62
CA TYR A 260 12.36 6.16 -1.64
C TYR A 260 11.88 5.81 -3.06
N ALA A 261 12.19 6.65 -4.05
CA ALA A 261 11.84 6.38 -5.45
C ALA A 261 12.49 5.07 -5.96
N VAL A 262 13.76 4.79 -5.57
CA VAL A 262 14.41 3.51 -5.87
C VAL A 262 13.63 2.35 -5.25
N ALA A 263 13.24 2.47 -3.98
CA ALA A 263 12.45 1.45 -3.30
C ALA A 263 11.10 1.21 -3.98
N MET A 264 10.39 2.28 -4.38
CA MET A 264 9.11 2.17 -5.10
C MET A 264 9.28 1.56 -6.49
N GLY A 265 10.36 1.89 -7.20
CA GLY A 265 10.70 1.26 -8.47
C GLY A 265 10.95 -0.25 -8.33
N VAL A 266 11.66 -0.67 -7.26
CA VAL A 266 11.86 -2.09 -6.93
C VAL A 266 10.55 -2.76 -6.52
N SER A 267 9.73 -2.09 -5.69
CA SER A 267 8.42 -2.60 -5.27
C SER A 267 7.51 -2.85 -6.47
N GLY A 268 7.34 -1.85 -7.34
CA GLY A 268 6.45 -1.95 -8.49
C GLY A 268 6.88 -3.02 -9.50
N THR A 269 8.19 -3.06 -9.87
CA THR A 269 8.71 -4.10 -10.75
C THR A 269 8.70 -5.47 -10.08
N GLY A 270 9.04 -5.52 -8.80
CA GLY A 270 9.04 -6.72 -7.98
C GLY A 270 7.66 -7.35 -7.87
N SER A 271 6.61 -6.57 -7.62
CA SER A 271 5.23 -7.05 -7.50
C SER A 271 4.78 -7.85 -8.72
N LEU A 272 5.12 -7.39 -9.93
CA LEU A 272 4.80 -8.09 -11.18
C LEU A 272 5.52 -9.44 -11.31
N VAL A 273 6.79 -9.49 -10.92
CA VAL A 273 7.61 -10.71 -10.95
C VAL A 273 7.19 -11.67 -9.84
N PHE A 274 7.02 -11.15 -8.63
CA PHE A 274 6.73 -11.95 -7.43
C PHE A 274 5.34 -12.57 -7.48
N GLY A 275 4.35 -11.88 -8.05
CA GLY A 275 3.02 -12.46 -8.29
C GLY A 275 3.11 -13.73 -9.14
N ARG A 276 3.83 -13.68 -10.29
CA ARG A 276 4.04 -14.86 -11.14
C ARG A 276 4.84 -15.96 -10.47
N LEU A 277 5.85 -15.59 -9.69
CA LEU A 277 6.64 -16.57 -8.93
C LEU A 277 5.81 -17.23 -7.84
N PHE A 278 4.91 -16.48 -7.18
CA PHE A 278 4.01 -17.03 -6.20
C PHE A 278 3.01 -18.00 -6.82
N ASP A 279 2.45 -17.68 -7.98
CA ASP A 279 1.56 -18.60 -8.73
C ASP A 279 2.26 -19.91 -9.09
N ARG A 280 3.58 -19.88 -9.33
CA ARG A 280 4.37 -21.06 -9.71
C ARG A 280 4.94 -21.83 -8.51
N PHE A 281 5.43 -21.15 -7.48
CA PHE A 281 6.18 -21.73 -6.38
C PHE A 281 5.45 -21.66 -5.03
N GLY A 282 4.28 -20.99 -4.97
CA GLY A 282 3.47 -20.84 -3.77
C GLY A 282 4.23 -20.18 -2.61
N PHE A 283 4.02 -20.69 -1.41
CA PHE A 283 4.59 -20.16 -0.18
C PHE A 283 6.13 -20.19 -0.11
N SER A 284 6.79 -21.03 -0.91
CA SER A 284 8.26 -21.09 -0.92
C SER A 284 8.89 -19.76 -1.31
N ILE A 285 8.31 -19.06 -2.29
CA ILE A 285 8.82 -17.73 -2.69
C ILE A 285 8.56 -16.68 -1.62
N LEU A 286 7.41 -16.72 -0.95
CA LEU A 286 7.10 -15.82 0.16
C LEU A 286 8.13 -15.95 1.30
N ILE A 287 8.51 -17.18 1.65
CA ILE A 287 9.52 -17.46 2.68
C ILE A 287 10.86 -16.87 2.27
N VAL A 288 11.33 -17.14 1.06
CA VAL A 288 12.62 -16.63 0.55
C VAL A 288 12.63 -15.09 0.57
N LEU A 289 11.57 -14.47 0.06
CA LEU A 289 11.48 -13.01 0.00
C LEU A 289 11.39 -12.39 1.41
N THR A 290 10.72 -13.03 2.37
CA THR A 290 10.69 -12.58 3.77
C THR A 290 12.07 -12.63 4.41
N VAL A 291 12.85 -13.69 4.17
CA VAL A 291 14.23 -13.80 4.68
C VAL A 291 15.14 -12.71 4.07
N ILE A 292 15.02 -12.48 2.77
CA ILE A 292 15.78 -11.40 2.09
C ILE A 292 15.33 -10.04 2.65
N ALA A 293 14.03 -9.81 2.77
CA ALA A 293 13.50 -8.54 3.29
C ALA A 293 14.00 -8.24 4.70
N ALA A 294 14.17 -9.25 5.58
CA ALA A 294 14.68 -9.03 6.93
C ALA A 294 16.07 -8.37 6.98
N LEU A 295 16.84 -8.43 5.88
CA LEU A 295 18.17 -7.81 5.79
C LEU A 295 18.11 -6.28 5.61
N PHE A 296 16.94 -5.70 5.30
CA PHE A 296 16.85 -4.24 5.10
C PHE A 296 17.28 -3.47 6.35
N ALA A 297 16.85 -3.91 7.55
CA ALA A 297 17.05 -3.16 8.78
C ALA A 297 18.55 -2.96 9.13
N PRO A 298 19.41 -3.99 9.18
CA PRO A 298 20.83 -3.75 9.43
C PRO A 298 21.49 -2.91 8.34
N LEU A 299 21.12 -3.07 7.07
CA LEU A 299 21.70 -2.33 5.96
C LEU A 299 21.34 -0.84 6.00
N VAL A 300 20.08 -0.52 6.34
CA VAL A 300 19.57 0.85 6.42
C VAL A 300 20.09 1.57 7.65
N PHE A 301 20.04 0.94 8.83
CA PHE A 301 20.31 1.62 10.10
C PHE A 301 21.77 1.59 10.56
N LEU A 302 22.60 0.66 10.04
CA LEU A 302 24.03 0.59 10.36
C LEU A 302 24.93 0.88 9.16
N GLY A 303 24.37 0.91 7.95
CA GLY A 303 25.12 1.09 6.71
C GLY A 303 25.46 2.55 6.43
N GLY A 304 26.56 2.77 5.69
CA GLY A 304 26.80 4.04 5.00
C GLY A 304 25.94 4.15 3.74
N PHE A 305 26.12 5.21 2.97
CA PHE A 305 25.31 5.57 1.79
C PHE A 305 24.95 4.39 0.86
N TRP A 306 25.93 3.62 0.42
CA TRP A 306 25.71 2.51 -0.53
C TRP A 306 25.00 1.31 0.08
N LEU A 307 25.29 0.99 1.33
CA LEU A 307 24.60 -0.08 2.06
C LEU A 307 23.16 0.33 2.38
N ALA A 308 22.94 1.60 2.73
CA ALA A 308 21.61 2.14 2.94
C ALA A 308 20.80 2.12 1.65
N LEU A 309 21.38 2.46 0.49
CA LEU A 309 20.72 2.36 -0.80
C LEU A 309 20.33 0.91 -1.15
N LEU A 310 21.24 -0.06 -0.93
CA LEU A 310 20.94 -1.48 -1.08
C LEU A 310 19.84 -1.92 -0.12
N GLY A 311 19.89 -1.47 1.14
CA GLY A 311 18.88 -1.71 2.15
C GLY A 311 17.49 -1.17 1.72
N MET A 312 17.45 0.01 1.08
CA MET A 312 16.23 0.57 0.52
C MET A 312 15.68 -0.23 -0.67
N ALA A 313 16.53 -0.76 -1.53
CA ALA A 313 16.11 -1.67 -2.60
C ALA A 313 15.50 -2.96 -2.01
N ILE A 314 16.11 -3.53 -0.98
CA ILE A 314 15.60 -4.70 -0.26
C ILE A 314 14.29 -4.36 0.50
N TRP A 315 14.20 -3.18 1.10
CA TRP A 315 12.97 -2.69 1.71
C TRP A 315 11.84 -2.57 0.67
N GLY A 316 12.14 -2.00 -0.50
CA GLY A 316 11.19 -1.94 -1.63
C GLY A 316 10.74 -3.32 -2.11
N LEU A 317 11.65 -4.31 -2.14
CA LEU A 317 11.30 -5.70 -2.42
C LEU A 317 10.30 -6.23 -1.37
N GLY A 318 10.53 -5.96 -0.08
CA GLY A 318 9.60 -6.28 1.00
C GLY A 318 8.22 -5.62 0.80
N MET A 319 8.18 -4.32 0.44
CA MET A 319 6.93 -3.62 0.12
C MET A 319 6.16 -4.31 -1.01
N GLY A 320 6.84 -4.69 -2.09
CA GLY A 320 6.22 -5.44 -3.18
C GLY A 320 5.58 -6.76 -2.72
N VAL A 321 6.18 -7.45 -1.75
CA VAL A 321 5.59 -8.66 -1.12
C VAL A 321 4.36 -8.32 -0.29
N HIS A 322 4.42 -7.23 0.50
CA HIS A 322 3.32 -6.76 1.34
C HIS A 322 2.08 -6.36 0.52
N GLU A 323 2.30 -5.74 -0.62
CA GLU A 323 1.22 -5.22 -1.48
C GLU A 323 0.64 -6.27 -2.43
N SER A 324 1.45 -7.25 -2.86
CA SER A 324 1.03 -8.24 -3.87
C SER A 324 0.79 -9.64 -3.27
N ILE A 325 1.82 -10.28 -2.72
CA ILE A 325 1.76 -11.70 -2.33
C ILE A 325 0.94 -11.89 -1.05
N ILE A 326 1.19 -11.04 -0.03
CA ILE A 326 0.55 -11.23 1.28
C ILE A 326 -0.99 -11.17 1.17
N PRO A 327 -1.61 -10.22 0.49
CA PRO A 327 -3.06 -10.25 0.25
C PRO A 327 -3.50 -11.40 -0.65
N ALA A 328 -2.78 -11.68 -1.73
CA ALA A 328 -3.16 -12.71 -2.71
C ALA A 328 -3.26 -14.11 -2.10
N ALA A 329 -2.37 -14.43 -1.15
CA ALA A 329 -2.33 -15.72 -0.49
C ALA A 329 -3.56 -16.05 0.38
N VAL A 330 -4.38 -15.05 0.73
CA VAL A 330 -5.63 -15.26 1.49
C VAL A 330 -6.70 -15.95 0.64
N ALA A 331 -6.79 -15.61 -0.65
CA ALA A 331 -7.86 -16.09 -1.53
C ALA A 331 -8.00 -17.62 -1.61
N PRO A 332 -6.92 -18.41 -1.78
CA PRO A 332 -7.02 -19.86 -1.87
C PRO A 332 -7.31 -20.56 -0.53
N MET A 333 -7.19 -19.86 0.61
CA MET A 333 -7.41 -20.42 1.94
C MET A 333 -8.89 -20.44 2.35
N VAL A 334 -9.74 -19.68 1.67
CA VAL A 334 -11.13 -19.48 2.04
C VAL A 334 -12.06 -19.65 0.85
N SER A 335 -13.29 -20.14 1.14
CA SER A 335 -14.31 -20.27 0.09
C SER A 335 -14.66 -18.89 -0.53
N PRO A 336 -15.07 -18.84 -1.81
CA PRO A 336 -15.41 -17.59 -2.48
C PRO A 336 -16.39 -16.69 -1.70
N GLN A 337 -17.38 -17.33 -1.04
CA GLN A 337 -18.43 -16.65 -0.26
C GLN A 337 -17.90 -15.98 1.02
N ARG A 338 -16.70 -16.37 1.49
CA ARG A 338 -16.08 -15.87 2.74
C ARG A 338 -14.90 -14.92 2.50
N ARG A 339 -14.49 -14.74 1.25
CA ARG A 339 -13.30 -13.95 0.91
C ARG A 339 -13.38 -12.51 1.44
N ALA A 340 -14.53 -11.85 1.30
CA ALA A 340 -14.69 -10.47 1.78
C ALA A 340 -14.48 -10.35 3.30
N SER A 341 -15.11 -11.24 4.09
CA SER A 341 -14.92 -11.26 5.55
C SER A 341 -13.49 -11.64 5.95
N ALA A 342 -12.88 -12.60 5.24
CA ALA A 342 -11.50 -13.00 5.49
C ALA A 342 -10.51 -11.87 5.19
N TYR A 343 -10.65 -11.19 4.06
CA TYR A 343 -9.83 -10.02 3.73
C TYR A 343 -10.02 -8.89 4.73
N GLY A 344 -11.25 -8.62 5.16
CA GLY A 344 -11.54 -7.62 6.17
C GLY A 344 -10.84 -7.90 7.51
N LEU A 345 -10.97 -9.13 8.00
CA LEU A 345 -10.30 -9.53 9.25
C LEU A 345 -8.78 -9.57 9.10
N PHE A 346 -8.30 -10.06 7.93
CA PHE A 346 -6.87 -10.07 7.62
C PHE A 346 -6.28 -8.67 7.64
N THR A 347 -6.87 -7.72 6.91
CA THR A 347 -6.35 -6.34 6.82
C THR A 347 -6.42 -5.60 8.16
N ALA A 348 -7.48 -5.83 8.95
CA ALA A 348 -7.57 -5.25 10.30
C ALA A 348 -6.49 -5.81 11.24
N GLY A 349 -6.32 -7.14 11.28
CA GLY A 349 -5.27 -7.79 12.07
C GLY A 349 -3.87 -7.34 11.64
N TYR A 350 -3.62 -7.36 10.34
CA TYR A 350 -2.36 -6.89 9.76
C TYR A 350 -2.05 -5.44 10.14
N GLY A 351 -3.01 -4.52 10.02
CA GLY A 351 -2.86 -3.12 10.38
C GLY A 351 -2.60 -2.88 11.88
N ILE A 352 -3.23 -3.67 12.77
CA ILE A 352 -2.96 -3.61 14.22
C ILE A 352 -1.49 -3.94 14.49
N PHE A 353 -0.98 -5.02 13.92
CA PHE A 353 0.41 -5.44 14.14
C PHE A 353 1.41 -4.52 13.47
N TRP A 354 1.08 -3.93 12.31
CA TRP A 354 1.86 -2.86 11.70
C TRP A 354 2.00 -1.66 12.63
N PHE A 355 0.88 -1.20 13.21
CA PHE A 355 0.90 -0.09 14.18
C PHE A 355 1.76 -0.41 15.40
N LEU A 356 1.51 -1.56 16.05
CA LEU A 356 2.26 -1.95 17.25
C LEU A 356 3.77 -2.09 16.95
N GLY A 357 4.11 -2.65 15.80
CA GLY A 357 5.48 -2.79 15.33
C GLY A 357 6.14 -1.44 15.07
N SER A 358 5.49 -0.55 14.33
CA SER A 358 6.01 0.80 14.04
C SER A 358 6.22 1.63 15.33
N ALA A 359 5.27 1.56 16.27
CA ALA A 359 5.42 2.21 17.57
C ALA A 359 6.60 1.64 18.38
N MET A 360 6.74 0.29 18.39
CA MET A 360 7.84 -0.38 19.09
C MET A 360 9.19 -0.09 18.44
N ILE A 361 9.30 -0.11 17.11
CA ILE A 361 10.52 0.23 16.37
C ILE A 361 10.90 1.69 16.67
N GLY A 362 9.94 2.63 16.63
CA GLY A 362 10.17 4.03 16.99
C GLY A 362 10.60 4.23 18.45
N PHE A 363 10.05 3.44 19.37
CA PHE A 363 10.45 3.45 20.79
C PHE A 363 11.89 2.92 20.96
N LEU A 364 12.19 1.76 20.40
CA LEU A 364 13.50 1.14 20.46
C LEU A 364 14.58 1.96 19.77
N TYR A 365 14.23 2.71 18.72
CA TYR A 365 15.14 3.65 18.04
C TYR A 365 15.74 4.67 19.05
N GLY A 366 14.94 5.17 19.99
CA GLY A 366 15.39 6.09 21.02
C GLY A 366 16.23 5.46 22.14
N ILE A 367 16.25 4.13 22.26
CA ILE A 367 16.94 3.39 23.34
C ILE A 367 18.19 2.70 22.82
N SER A 368 18.06 1.90 21.76
CA SER A 368 19.15 1.07 21.23
C SER A 368 18.88 0.64 19.80
N PHE A 369 19.74 1.07 18.87
CA PHE A 369 19.69 0.63 17.48
C PHE A 369 19.82 -0.89 17.32
N SER A 370 20.70 -1.51 18.12
CA SER A 370 20.86 -2.96 18.08
C SER A 370 19.60 -3.71 18.51
N ALA A 371 18.91 -3.23 19.55
CA ALA A 371 17.62 -3.80 19.99
C ALA A 371 16.54 -3.61 18.93
N MET A 372 16.46 -2.43 18.31
CA MET A 372 15.52 -2.13 17.24
C MET A 372 15.75 -3.03 16.01
N ILE A 373 16.99 -3.17 15.55
CA ILE A 373 17.35 -4.03 14.42
C ILE A 373 17.04 -5.49 14.75
N ALA A 374 17.43 -5.95 15.94
CA ALA A 374 17.14 -7.31 16.38
C ALA A 374 15.62 -7.57 16.42
N PHE A 375 14.82 -6.64 16.94
CA PHE A 375 13.37 -6.73 16.92
C PHE A 375 12.82 -6.88 15.51
N SER A 376 13.23 -6.02 14.57
CA SER A 376 12.82 -6.07 13.17
C SER A 376 13.16 -7.41 12.52
N VAL A 377 14.43 -7.84 12.62
CA VAL A 377 14.92 -9.08 12.00
C VAL A 377 14.26 -10.32 12.62
N VAL A 378 14.20 -10.38 13.96
CA VAL A 378 13.67 -11.56 14.68
C VAL A 378 12.20 -11.76 14.37
N LEU A 379 11.37 -10.70 14.35
CA LEU A 379 9.95 -10.84 14.03
C LEU A 379 9.71 -11.32 12.59
N GLN A 380 10.46 -10.78 11.63
CA GLN A 380 10.33 -11.22 10.24
C GLN A 380 10.78 -12.69 10.08
N LEU A 381 11.89 -13.09 10.70
CA LEU A 381 12.35 -14.47 10.66
C LEU A 381 11.43 -15.42 11.45
N ALA A 382 10.79 -14.98 12.54
CA ALA A 382 9.79 -15.74 13.28
C ALA A 382 8.52 -16.04 12.47
N ALA A 383 8.24 -15.29 11.41
CA ALA A 383 7.15 -15.61 10.47
C ALA A 383 7.46 -16.84 9.60
N VAL A 384 8.73 -17.15 9.36
CA VAL A 384 9.16 -18.24 8.46
C VAL A 384 8.61 -19.60 8.89
N PRO A 385 8.74 -20.06 10.15
CA PRO A 385 8.16 -21.35 10.56
C PRO A 385 6.62 -21.39 10.41
N LEU A 386 5.93 -20.25 10.60
CA LEU A 386 4.47 -20.19 10.39
C LEU A 386 4.13 -20.35 8.90
N PHE A 387 4.85 -19.67 8.01
CA PHE A 387 4.66 -19.84 6.57
C PHE A 387 5.02 -21.24 6.08
N LEU A 388 6.03 -21.91 6.67
CA LEU A 388 6.34 -23.32 6.41
C LEU A 388 5.20 -24.25 6.83
N LEU A 389 4.57 -23.99 7.98
CA LEU A 389 3.40 -24.76 8.43
C LEU A 389 2.20 -24.57 7.50
N VAL A 390 1.96 -23.33 7.05
CA VAL A 390 0.92 -23.00 6.05
C VAL A 390 1.20 -23.72 4.74
N ALA A 391 2.44 -23.65 4.23
CA ALA A 391 2.84 -24.32 2.99
C ALA A 391 2.57 -25.82 3.04
N ARG A 392 2.91 -26.49 4.15
CA ARG A 392 2.67 -27.93 4.34
C ARG A 392 1.17 -28.28 4.36
N GLN A 393 0.34 -27.44 4.99
CA GLN A 393 -1.11 -27.67 5.07
C GLN A 393 -1.83 -27.41 3.75
N THR A 394 -1.32 -26.51 2.92
CA THR A 394 -1.90 -26.20 1.60
C THR A 394 -1.42 -27.15 0.50
N SER A 395 -0.25 -27.80 0.68
CA SER A 395 0.31 -28.77 -0.29
C SER A 395 -0.20 -30.20 -0.10
N GLN A 396 -0.91 -30.53 1.00
CA GLN A 396 -1.53 -31.85 1.16
C GLN A 396 -2.84 -31.88 0.38
N PRO A 397 -3.00 -32.75 -0.64
CA PRO A 397 -4.28 -32.96 -1.29
C PRO A 397 -5.31 -33.43 -0.27
N GLN A 398 -6.60 -33.07 -0.47
CA GLN A 398 -7.75 -33.53 0.35
C GLN A 398 -8.00 -35.05 0.18
N GLN A 399 -7.05 -35.89 0.54
CA GLN A 399 -7.18 -37.35 0.41
C GLN A 399 -7.95 -38.02 1.53
N ASN A 400 -8.41 -37.32 2.58
CA ASN A 400 -9.07 -37.93 3.73
C ASN A 400 -10.50 -37.45 4.05
N ARG A 401 -11.28 -37.01 3.06
CA ARG A 401 -12.73 -36.77 3.25
C ARG A 401 -13.64 -37.79 2.54
N GLY A 402 -13.10 -38.94 2.13
CA GLY A 402 -13.81 -39.96 1.37
C GLY A 402 -13.99 -41.33 2.07
N ASN A 403 -13.64 -41.50 3.36
CA ASN A 403 -13.82 -42.80 4.07
C ASN A 403 -14.35 -42.61 5.49
N SER A 404 -15.55 -42.11 5.63
CA SER A 404 -16.45 -42.39 6.77
C SER A 404 -17.87 -42.17 6.24
N GLY A 405 -18.34 -43.19 5.54
CA GLY A 405 -19.73 -43.37 5.19
C GLY A 405 -20.43 -44.14 6.29
#